data_d9ddff3684ce6736e9a81906de1e171c
#
_entry.id   d9ddff3684ce6736e9a81906de1e171c
#
_cell.length_a   1.000
_cell.length_b   1.000
_cell.length_c   1.000
_cell.angle_alpha   90.00
_cell.angle_beta   90.00
_cell.angle_gamma   90.00
#
_symmetry.space_group_name_H-M   'P 1'
#
loop_
_entity.id
_entity.type
_entity.pdbx_description
1 polymer ?
#
loop_
_entity_poly.entity_id
_entity_poly.type
_entity_poly.pdbx_seq_one_letter_code
_entity_poly.pdbx_strand_id
1 'polypeptide(L)'
;DLPRWGITQNPLIYGNLLIVASQTSQAGVVAYDKLTGELQWKSAALSGNAGYVSPSIIKVGGEVHLVMITASMGRGRSASGGTVNGIDPLSGEVLWTYSNWQCRIPVPHAVDAGEGRVLITGGYSAGTAMIKVQKKEDGSYGITELFKNPDFGAHTQPPILYKDHFYTQYTINERSDGLVCMSMDGQVKWSTGEDPLFNKGGSILIDGLLVSVDGNKMLYLIEPDPSGFKPLASAELLEQGENWAPIALSDGKLLIRDQKQLKCLKVAQ
;
A
#
# COMPACT_ATOMS: atom_id res chain seq x y z
N ASP A 1 -15.67 11.28 13.79
CA ASP A 1 -16.51 11.16 12.58
C ASP A 1 -15.90 10.10 11.66
N LEU A 2 -16.76 9.34 10.95
CA LEU A 2 -16.30 8.37 9.97
C LEU A 2 -15.68 9.07 8.75
N PRO A 3 -14.65 8.47 8.11
CA PRO A 3 -14.13 8.96 6.84
C PRO A 3 -15.23 9.01 5.76
N ARG A 4 -15.10 9.92 4.79
CA ARG A 4 -16.11 10.20 3.75
C ARG A 4 -16.60 8.93 3.01
N TRP A 5 -15.71 7.98 2.74
CA TRP A 5 -16.03 6.73 2.04
C TRP A 5 -16.11 5.52 2.99
N GLY A 6 -16.35 5.77 4.28
CA GLY A 6 -16.51 4.73 5.28
C GLY A 6 -15.18 4.12 5.74
N ILE A 7 -15.28 2.99 6.43
CA ILE A 7 -14.13 2.21 6.89
C ILE A 7 -13.76 1.21 5.80
N THR A 8 -12.58 1.35 5.22
CA THR A 8 -12.08 0.52 4.12
C THR A 8 -10.85 -0.30 4.49
N GLN A 9 -10.33 -0.09 5.70
CA GLN A 9 -9.14 -0.80 6.19
C GLN A 9 -9.45 -2.26 6.46
N ASN A 10 -8.52 -3.12 6.09
CA ASN A 10 -8.54 -4.52 6.46
C ASN A 10 -7.86 -4.69 7.83
N PRO A 11 -8.45 -5.49 8.73
CA PRO A 11 -7.76 -5.93 9.93
C PRO A 11 -6.53 -6.77 9.60
N LEU A 12 -5.51 -6.69 10.46
CA LEU A 12 -4.28 -7.48 10.34
C LEU A 12 -4.23 -8.54 11.44
N ILE A 13 -3.93 -9.78 11.08
CA ILE A 13 -3.63 -10.85 12.05
C ILE A 13 -2.13 -10.90 12.28
N TYR A 14 -1.72 -10.75 13.54
CA TYR A 14 -0.33 -10.93 13.96
C TYR A 14 -0.27 -11.86 15.19
N GLY A 15 0.20 -13.08 15.01
CA GLY A 15 0.14 -14.10 16.05
C GLY A 15 -1.30 -14.38 16.51
N ASN A 16 -1.59 -14.10 17.77
CA ASN A 16 -2.94 -14.21 18.34
C ASN A 16 -3.72 -12.89 18.32
N LEU A 17 -3.15 -11.82 17.75
CA LEU A 17 -3.77 -10.51 17.73
C LEU A 17 -4.53 -10.26 16.43
N LEU A 18 -5.70 -9.65 16.55
CA LEU A 18 -6.45 -8.97 15.50
C LEU A 18 -6.22 -7.46 15.68
N ILE A 19 -5.45 -6.86 14.77
CA ILE A 19 -5.05 -5.46 14.83
C ILE A 19 -5.93 -4.65 13.88
N VAL A 20 -6.51 -3.56 14.39
CA VAL A 20 -7.46 -2.69 13.70
C VAL A 20 -7.02 -1.24 13.77
N ALA A 21 -7.05 -0.55 12.62
CA ALA A 21 -6.82 0.89 12.56
C ALA A 21 -8.06 1.64 13.09
N SER A 22 -8.03 2.05 14.35
CA SER A 22 -9.13 2.81 14.96
C SER A 22 -9.11 4.29 14.59
N GLN A 23 -7.92 4.89 14.49
CA GLN A 23 -7.66 6.28 14.09
C GLN A 23 -8.61 7.29 14.79
N THR A 24 -8.76 7.14 16.10
CA THR A 24 -9.58 8.02 16.94
C THR A 24 -8.70 8.93 17.78
N SER A 25 -9.31 9.92 18.44
CA SER A 25 -8.63 10.77 19.42
C SER A 25 -8.15 10.03 20.68
N GLN A 26 -8.57 8.78 20.88
CA GLN A 26 -8.19 7.95 22.02
C GLN A 26 -7.15 6.87 21.67
N ALA A 27 -7.10 6.44 20.42
CA ALA A 27 -6.19 5.41 19.96
C ALA A 27 -6.00 5.47 18.43
N GLY A 28 -4.77 5.33 17.97
CA GLY A 28 -4.48 5.20 16.55
C GLY A 28 -4.78 3.80 16.03
N VAL A 29 -4.36 2.80 16.79
CA VAL A 29 -4.51 1.37 16.49
C VAL A 29 -4.94 0.63 17.74
N VAL A 30 -5.69 -0.44 17.58
CA VAL A 30 -6.19 -1.29 18.68
C VAL A 30 -5.95 -2.74 18.34
N ALA A 31 -5.57 -3.56 19.30
CA ALA A 31 -5.47 -5.00 19.12
C ALA A 31 -6.38 -5.75 20.08
N TYR A 32 -6.97 -6.79 19.55
CA TYR A 32 -7.83 -7.74 20.27
C TYR A 32 -7.24 -9.14 20.17
N ASP A 33 -7.53 -9.99 21.15
CA ASP A 33 -7.35 -11.42 20.95
C ASP A 33 -8.28 -11.89 19.82
N LYS A 34 -7.72 -12.56 18.81
CA LYS A 34 -8.46 -12.92 17.60
C LYS A 34 -9.54 -13.98 17.82
N LEU A 35 -9.49 -14.74 18.94
CA LEU A 35 -10.44 -15.80 19.25
C LEU A 35 -11.52 -15.33 20.23
N THR A 36 -11.13 -14.55 21.24
CA THR A 36 -12.05 -14.12 22.31
C THR A 36 -12.65 -12.75 22.06
N GLY A 37 -12.00 -11.90 21.24
CA GLY A 37 -12.36 -10.50 21.05
C GLY A 37 -11.98 -9.60 22.22
N GLU A 38 -11.24 -10.10 23.22
CA GLU A 38 -10.78 -9.30 24.35
C GLU A 38 -9.72 -8.30 23.93
N LEU A 39 -9.86 -7.06 24.42
CA LEU A 39 -8.89 -6.01 24.16
C LEU A 39 -7.55 -6.35 24.80
N GLN A 40 -6.49 -6.37 23.98
CA GLN A 40 -5.13 -6.65 24.44
C GLN A 40 -4.34 -5.33 24.66
N TRP A 41 -4.38 -4.41 23.70
CA TRP A 41 -3.73 -3.12 23.81
C TRP A 41 -4.35 -2.04 22.92
N LYS A 42 -4.06 -0.78 23.24
CA LYS A 42 -4.35 0.41 22.43
C LYS A 42 -3.08 1.22 22.30
N SER A 43 -2.75 1.67 21.10
CA SER A 43 -1.69 2.67 20.91
C SER A 43 -2.15 4.04 21.42
N ALA A 44 -1.21 4.97 21.57
CA ALA A 44 -1.52 6.38 21.64
C ALA A 44 -2.29 6.85 20.40
N ALA A 45 -3.00 7.97 20.53
CA ALA A 45 -3.59 8.65 19.38
C ALA A 45 -2.46 9.09 18.44
N LEU A 46 -2.68 8.91 17.13
CA LEU A 46 -1.74 9.33 16.09
C LEU A 46 -2.12 10.72 15.57
N SER A 47 -1.11 11.51 15.18
CA SER A 47 -1.34 12.81 14.53
C SER A 47 -1.98 12.63 13.15
N GLY A 48 -2.72 13.64 12.69
CA GLY A 48 -3.43 13.63 11.40
C GLY A 48 -4.87 13.15 11.53
N ASN A 49 -5.51 13.00 10.38
CA ASN A 49 -6.89 12.52 10.27
C ASN A 49 -6.93 11.02 9.98
N ALA A 50 -8.10 10.44 10.15
CA ALA A 50 -8.36 9.08 9.67
C ALA A 50 -8.19 9.00 8.13
N GLY A 51 -7.39 8.03 7.68
CA GLY A 51 -7.21 7.68 6.28
C GLY A 51 -7.87 6.35 5.94
N TYR A 52 -7.48 5.78 4.82
CA TYR A 52 -8.04 4.52 4.30
C TYR A 52 -7.03 3.37 4.31
N VAL A 53 -5.87 3.61 4.93
CA VAL A 53 -4.72 2.69 4.94
C VAL A 53 -4.95 1.54 5.91
N SER A 54 -4.77 0.32 5.44
CA SER A 54 -4.70 -0.87 6.32
C SER A 54 -3.36 -0.92 7.04
N PRO A 55 -3.31 -1.39 8.29
CA PRO A 55 -2.04 -1.69 8.96
C PRO A 55 -1.19 -2.67 8.15
N SER A 56 0.12 -2.44 8.10
CA SER A 56 1.07 -3.34 7.43
C SER A 56 2.27 -3.65 8.32
N ILE A 57 3.03 -4.67 7.95
CA ILE A 57 4.20 -5.14 8.70
C ILE A 57 5.46 -4.85 7.88
N ILE A 58 6.49 -4.37 8.57
CA ILE A 58 7.86 -4.25 8.04
C ILE A 58 8.86 -4.88 9.01
N LYS A 59 10.08 -5.12 8.54
CA LYS A 59 11.20 -5.59 9.38
C LYS A 59 12.28 -4.53 9.49
N VAL A 60 12.71 -4.25 10.71
CA VAL A 60 13.77 -3.30 11.04
C VAL A 60 14.79 -3.98 11.94
N GLY A 61 16.00 -4.27 11.43
CA GLY A 61 17.05 -4.89 12.24
C GLY A 61 16.66 -6.25 12.85
N GLY A 62 15.77 -7.00 12.19
CA GLY A 62 15.24 -8.27 12.70
C GLY A 62 13.98 -8.15 13.57
N GLU A 63 13.62 -6.95 13.99
CA GLU A 63 12.38 -6.66 14.74
C GLU A 63 11.21 -6.39 13.79
N VAL A 64 10.02 -6.73 14.22
CA VAL A 64 8.78 -6.51 13.44
C VAL A 64 8.13 -5.23 13.91
N HIS A 65 7.85 -4.33 12.98
CA HIS A 65 7.09 -3.12 13.24
C HIS A 65 5.78 -3.13 12.47
N LEU A 66 4.71 -2.76 13.13
CA LEU A 66 3.45 -2.40 12.52
C LEU A 66 3.56 -0.99 11.97
N VAL A 67 3.17 -0.77 10.71
CA VAL A 67 3.15 0.57 10.12
C VAL A 67 1.72 1.05 9.93
N MET A 68 1.47 2.27 10.41
CA MET A 68 0.19 2.95 10.25
C MET A 68 0.39 4.36 9.68
N ILE A 69 -0.37 4.68 8.62
CA ILE A 69 -0.32 5.98 7.94
C ILE A 69 -1.63 6.73 8.19
N THR A 70 -1.51 7.99 8.63
CA THR A 70 -2.66 8.89 8.82
C THR A 70 -2.75 9.92 7.70
N ALA A 71 -3.95 10.44 7.45
CA ALA A 71 -4.19 11.44 6.45
C ALA A 71 -3.76 12.84 6.90
N SER A 72 -3.20 13.63 6.00
CA SER A 72 -2.91 15.04 6.25
C SER A 72 -4.17 15.91 6.21
N MET A 73 -4.14 17.01 6.93
CA MET A 73 -5.07 18.13 6.81
C MET A 73 -4.59 19.08 5.71
N GLY A 74 -5.50 19.86 5.14
CA GLY A 74 -5.16 20.84 4.10
C GLY A 74 -4.92 20.21 2.72
N ARG A 75 -4.37 21.01 1.79
CA ARG A 75 -4.09 20.62 0.39
C ARG A 75 -2.77 21.18 -0.10
N GLY A 76 -2.10 20.48 -0.99
CA GLY A 76 -0.87 20.93 -1.61
C GLY A 76 0.19 21.35 -0.57
N ARG A 77 0.78 22.52 -0.72
CA ARG A 77 1.84 23.02 0.17
C ARG A 77 1.37 23.33 1.60
N SER A 78 0.05 23.43 1.84
CA SER A 78 -0.52 23.60 3.17
C SER A 78 -0.92 22.27 3.85
N ALA A 79 -0.66 21.15 3.21
CA ALA A 79 -0.91 19.83 3.79
C ALA A 79 0.02 19.60 5.00
N SER A 80 -0.56 19.21 6.12
CA SER A 80 0.19 18.99 7.37
C SER A 80 -0.51 17.98 8.29
N GLY A 81 0.20 17.53 9.29
CA GLY A 81 -0.34 16.69 10.38
C GLY A 81 -0.45 15.22 10.07
N GLY A 82 -0.40 14.79 8.80
CA GLY A 82 -0.32 13.37 8.44
C GLY A 82 1.02 12.78 8.86
N THR A 83 1.01 11.53 9.31
CA THR A 83 2.20 10.83 9.80
C THR A 83 2.24 9.39 9.32
N VAL A 84 3.45 8.85 9.24
CA VAL A 84 3.75 7.43 9.10
C VAL A 84 4.37 6.98 10.42
N ASN A 85 3.76 5.99 11.05
CA ASN A 85 4.12 5.58 12.39
C ASN A 85 4.52 4.10 12.39
N GLY A 86 5.67 3.81 13.00
CA GLY A 86 6.04 2.44 13.36
C GLY A 86 5.63 2.17 14.79
N ILE A 87 4.97 1.06 15.00
CA ILE A 87 4.34 0.67 16.26
C ILE A 87 4.80 -0.74 16.59
N ASP A 88 5.09 -1.01 17.86
CA ASP A 88 5.32 -2.37 18.32
C ASP A 88 4.02 -3.18 18.21
N PRO A 89 3.97 -4.25 17.41
CA PRO A 89 2.76 -5.02 17.21
C PRO A 89 2.29 -5.80 18.45
N LEU A 90 3.15 -5.96 19.47
CA LEU A 90 2.82 -6.70 20.69
C LEU A 90 2.34 -5.79 21.84
N SER A 91 2.80 -4.54 21.88
CA SER A 91 2.46 -3.60 22.97
C SER A 91 1.62 -2.41 22.52
N GLY A 92 1.63 -2.06 21.23
CA GLY A 92 1.00 -0.84 20.72
C GLY A 92 1.82 0.43 20.96
N GLU A 93 3.06 0.32 21.45
CA GLU A 93 3.96 1.45 21.63
C GLU A 93 4.36 2.07 20.29
N VAL A 94 4.30 3.40 20.17
CA VAL A 94 4.78 4.12 18.98
C VAL A 94 6.29 4.22 19.06
N LEU A 95 7.00 3.49 18.20
CA LEU A 95 8.45 3.38 18.16
C LEU A 95 9.11 4.54 17.42
N TRP A 96 8.48 4.99 16.34
CA TRP A 96 8.96 6.09 15.50
C TRP A 96 7.83 6.73 14.71
N THR A 97 8.04 7.98 14.32
CA THR A 97 7.10 8.77 13.52
C THR A 97 7.84 9.56 12.45
N TYR A 98 7.35 9.50 11.21
CA TYR A 98 7.84 10.27 10.08
C TYR A 98 6.73 11.19 9.55
N SER A 99 7.01 12.50 9.44
CA SER A 99 6.02 13.53 9.10
C SER A 99 6.35 14.33 7.83
N ASN A 100 7.48 14.05 7.16
CA ASN A 100 7.88 14.85 5.99
C ASN A 100 7.16 14.44 4.69
N TRP A 101 6.39 13.36 4.67
CA TRP A 101 5.53 12.99 3.56
C TRP A 101 4.07 13.22 3.95
N GLN A 102 3.30 13.85 3.05
CA GLN A 102 1.93 14.24 3.33
C GLN A 102 0.99 13.74 2.23
N CYS A 103 -0.08 13.07 2.63
CA CYS A 103 -1.14 12.60 1.73
C CYS A 103 -2.50 12.86 2.35
N ARG A 104 -3.35 13.58 1.63
CA ARG A 104 -4.69 13.91 2.11
C ARG A 104 -5.64 12.71 2.12
N ILE A 105 -5.46 11.78 1.21
CA ILE A 105 -6.29 10.58 1.06
C ILE A 105 -5.34 9.40 0.85
N PRO A 106 -4.61 8.97 1.90
CA PRO A 106 -3.75 7.79 1.81
C PRO A 106 -4.61 6.53 1.77
N VAL A 107 -4.31 5.64 0.83
CA VAL A 107 -4.99 4.35 0.65
C VAL A 107 -3.98 3.19 0.67
N PRO A 108 -2.89 3.20 -0.13
CA PRO A 108 -1.91 2.13 -0.12
C PRO A 108 -1.20 2.05 1.24
N HIS A 109 -1.01 0.84 1.73
CA HIS A 109 -0.17 0.62 2.90
C HIS A 109 1.33 0.74 2.57
N ALA A 110 2.17 0.90 3.60
CA ALA A 110 3.62 0.93 3.45
C ALA A 110 4.15 -0.43 2.96
N VAL A 111 5.18 -0.40 2.11
CA VAL A 111 5.84 -1.60 1.57
C VAL A 111 7.18 -1.78 2.25
N ASP A 112 7.42 -2.98 2.79
CA ASP A 112 8.74 -3.40 3.29
C ASP A 112 9.68 -3.58 2.09
N ALA A 113 10.70 -2.73 2.00
CA ALA A 113 11.70 -2.78 0.95
C ALA A 113 13.02 -3.43 1.42
N GLY A 114 13.00 -4.11 2.57
CA GLY A 114 14.14 -4.80 3.17
C GLY A 114 15.14 -3.86 3.84
N GLU A 115 15.94 -4.40 4.76
CA GLU A 115 16.99 -3.66 5.48
C GLU A 115 16.51 -2.39 6.21
N GLY A 116 15.27 -2.41 6.71
CA GLY A 116 14.64 -1.27 7.36
C GLY A 116 14.18 -0.16 6.38
N ARG A 117 14.22 -0.40 5.08
CA ARG A 117 13.68 0.51 4.06
C ARG A 117 12.18 0.36 3.95
N VAL A 118 11.47 1.47 3.93
CA VAL A 118 10.03 1.55 3.89
C VAL A 118 9.60 2.46 2.74
N LEU A 119 8.90 1.91 1.76
CA LEU A 119 8.30 2.70 0.70
C LEU A 119 6.89 3.15 1.12
N ILE A 120 6.64 4.44 0.99
CA ILE A 120 5.39 5.09 1.31
C ILE A 120 4.91 5.78 0.05
N THR A 121 3.65 5.61 -0.32
CA THR A 121 3.12 6.15 -1.57
C THR A 121 1.66 6.57 -1.44
N GLY A 122 1.22 7.45 -2.32
CA GLY A 122 -0.16 7.89 -2.39
C GLY A 122 -0.51 8.52 -3.73
N GLY A 123 -1.78 8.50 -4.05
CA GLY A 123 -2.35 9.26 -5.15
C GLY A 123 -2.50 10.75 -4.84
N TYR A 124 -3.27 11.47 -5.65
CA TYR A 124 -3.55 12.90 -5.46
C TYR A 124 -2.29 13.77 -5.38
N SER A 125 -1.31 13.45 -6.21
CA SER A 125 0.00 14.14 -6.26
C SER A 125 0.82 14.07 -4.96
N ALA A 126 0.54 13.09 -4.09
CA ALA A 126 1.37 12.86 -2.90
C ALA A 126 2.74 12.27 -3.26
N GLY A 127 2.81 11.52 -4.37
CA GLY A 127 4.02 10.86 -4.80
C GLY A 127 4.46 9.76 -3.83
N THR A 128 5.74 9.49 -3.83
CA THR A 128 6.37 8.43 -3.05
C THR A 128 7.54 8.97 -2.22
N ALA A 129 7.74 8.40 -1.05
CA ALA A 129 8.94 8.56 -0.25
C ALA A 129 9.52 7.19 0.12
N MET A 130 10.84 7.08 0.11
CA MET A 130 11.56 5.97 0.70
C MET A 130 12.30 6.45 1.93
N ILE A 131 12.01 5.84 3.07
CA ILE A 131 12.73 6.09 4.32
C ILE A 131 13.50 4.84 4.74
N LYS A 132 14.56 5.03 5.50
CA LYS A 132 15.27 3.96 6.21
C LYS A 132 15.12 4.17 7.71
N VAL A 133 14.59 3.16 8.38
CA VAL A 133 14.45 3.11 9.83
C VAL A 133 15.56 2.23 10.40
N GLN A 134 16.26 2.71 11.41
CA GLN A 134 17.37 1.98 12.05
C GLN A 134 17.30 2.13 13.57
N LYS A 135 17.51 1.03 14.29
CA LYS A 135 17.66 1.04 15.73
C LYS A 135 19.01 1.65 16.10
N LYS A 136 19.01 2.58 17.05
CA LYS A 136 20.22 3.21 17.59
C LYS A 136 20.74 2.45 18.81
N GLU A 137 21.94 2.78 19.26
CA GLU A 137 22.56 2.17 20.44
C GLU A 137 21.77 2.40 21.73
N ASP A 138 21.06 3.53 21.82
CA ASP A 138 20.19 3.86 22.98
C ASP A 138 18.83 3.16 22.95
N GLY A 139 18.59 2.31 21.94
CA GLY A 139 17.34 1.59 21.75
C GLY A 139 16.25 2.36 20.99
N SER A 140 16.41 3.66 20.78
CA SER A 140 15.49 4.46 19.96
C SER A 140 15.67 4.17 18.46
N TYR A 141 14.74 4.68 17.62
CA TYR A 141 14.82 4.52 16.18
C TYR A 141 15.14 5.84 15.47
N GLY A 142 16.14 5.80 14.59
CA GLY A 142 16.45 6.89 13.67
C GLY A 142 15.76 6.68 12.33
N ILE A 143 15.40 7.79 11.68
CA ILE A 143 14.80 7.79 10.33
C ILE A 143 15.68 8.61 9.41
N THR A 144 16.06 8.04 8.27
CA THR A 144 16.72 8.73 7.18
C THR A 144 15.80 8.72 5.96
N GLU A 145 15.49 9.88 5.40
CA GLU A 145 14.81 9.99 4.12
C GLU A 145 15.82 9.70 3.00
N LEU A 146 15.58 8.64 2.22
CA LEU A 146 16.48 8.24 1.14
C LEU A 146 16.17 9.00 -0.14
N PHE A 147 14.88 9.11 -0.48
CA PHE A 147 14.42 9.94 -1.59
C PHE A 147 12.93 10.27 -1.46
N LYS A 148 12.50 11.27 -2.23
CA LYS A 148 11.11 11.52 -2.61
C LYS A 148 11.01 11.58 -4.13
N ASN A 149 9.95 10.99 -4.67
CA ASN A 149 9.65 11.07 -6.09
C ASN A 149 8.16 11.44 -6.28
N PRO A 150 7.87 12.68 -6.77
CA PRO A 150 6.50 13.10 -7.04
C PRO A 150 5.91 12.45 -8.29
N ASP A 151 6.75 11.91 -9.19
CA ASP A 151 6.36 11.33 -10.46
C ASP A 151 6.13 9.82 -10.40
N PHE A 152 6.19 9.23 -9.20
CA PHE A 152 5.82 7.85 -8.95
C PHE A 152 4.89 7.79 -7.75
N GLY A 153 3.78 7.06 -7.88
CA GLY A 153 2.82 6.90 -6.81
C GLY A 153 1.91 5.70 -7.03
N ALA A 154 1.04 5.46 -6.09
CA ALA A 154 -0.02 4.47 -6.19
C ALA A 154 -1.30 5.06 -5.60
N HIS A 155 -2.43 4.87 -6.27
CA HIS A 155 -3.69 5.49 -5.85
C HIS A 155 -4.46 4.61 -4.87
N THR A 156 -4.59 3.32 -5.18
CA THR A 156 -5.46 2.38 -4.45
C THR A 156 -4.72 1.16 -3.91
N GLN A 157 -3.71 0.67 -4.61
CA GLN A 157 -2.98 -0.54 -4.27
C GLN A 157 -1.52 -0.23 -3.97
N PRO A 158 -0.89 -0.93 -3.00
CA PRO A 158 0.54 -0.76 -2.77
C PRO A 158 1.36 -1.25 -3.97
N PRO A 159 2.52 -0.64 -4.24
CA PRO A 159 3.47 -1.16 -5.21
C PRO A 159 3.94 -2.57 -4.87
N ILE A 160 4.15 -3.39 -5.89
CA ILE A 160 4.74 -4.72 -5.74
C ILE A 160 6.26 -4.59 -5.89
N LEU A 161 6.99 -5.01 -4.86
CA LEU A 161 8.45 -5.14 -4.93
C LEU A 161 8.82 -6.50 -5.51
N TYR A 162 9.59 -6.50 -6.60
CA TYR A 162 10.16 -7.71 -7.20
C TYR A 162 11.53 -7.43 -7.80
N LYS A 163 12.54 -8.20 -7.41
CA LYS A 163 13.93 -8.09 -7.89
C LYS A 163 14.43 -6.63 -7.93
N ASP A 164 14.36 -5.96 -6.77
CA ASP A 164 14.81 -4.57 -6.58
C ASP A 164 14.10 -3.51 -7.44
N HIS A 165 12.89 -3.81 -7.92
CA HIS A 165 12.05 -2.86 -8.63
C HIS A 165 10.62 -2.87 -8.09
N PHE A 166 10.00 -1.70 -8.08
CA PHE A 166 8.61 -1.51 -7.72
C PHE A 166 7.74 -1.40 -8.98
N TYR A 167 6.62 -2.09 -8.97
CA TYR A 167 5.62 -2.06 -10.03
C TYR A 167 4.29 -1.62 -9.45
N THR A 168 3.66 -0.61 -10.05
CA THR A 168 2.34 -0.14 -9.62
C THR A 168 1.58 0.53 -10.75
N GLN A 169 0.27 0.61 -10.60
CA GLN A 169 -0.57 1.45 -11.44
C GLN A 169 -0.63 2.84 -10.83
N TYR A 170 -0.15 3.84 -11.55
CA TYR A 170 -0.06 5.21 -11.09
C TYR A 170 -1.09 6.11 -11.76
N THR A 171 -1.74 6.91 -10.94
CA THR A 171 -2.72 7.90 -11.38
C THR A 171 -2.56 9.18 -10.57
N ILE A 172 -2.18 10.26 -11.22
CA ILE A 172 -2.17 11.60 -10.62
C ILE A 172 -3.52 12.25 -10.91
N ASN A 173 -4.39 12.37 -9.88
CA ASN A 173 -5.74 12.91 -10.02
C ASN A 173 -6.51 12.17 -11.13
N GLU A 174 -6.77 12.86 -12.24
CA GLU A 174 -7.51 12.34 -13.40
C GLU A 174 -6.61 11.81 -14.53
N ARG A 175 -5.28 12.04 -14.43
CA ARG A 175 -4.30 11.52 -15.39
C ARG A 175 -3.80 10.15 -14.94
N SER A 176 -3.86 9.17 -15.82
CA SER A 176 -3.23 7.86 -15.62
C SER A 176 -1.86 7.85 -16.27
N ASP A 177 -0.86 7.42 -15.51
CA ASP A 177 0.50 7.17 -16.01
C ASP A 177 0.69 5.69 -16.38
N GLY A 178 -0.36 4.90 -16.29
CA GLY A 178 -0.36 3.49 -16.64
C GLY A 178 0.27 2.59 -15.59
N LEU A 179 0.83 1.47 -16.02
CA LEU A 179 1.68 0.62 -15.21
C LEU A 179 3.10 1.19 -15.24
N VAL A 180 3.68 1.38 -14.07
CA VAL A 180 4.98 2.07 -13.90
C VAL A 180 5.95 1.14 -13.17
N CYS A 181 7.21 1.13 -13.63
CA CYS A 181 8.32 0.48 -12.97
C CYS A 181 9.29 1.52 -12.40
N MET A 182 9.71 1.36 -11.16
CA MET A 182 10.69 2.21 -10.47
C MET A 182 11.75 1.35 -9.78
N SER A 183 13.01 1.75 -9.87
CA SER A 183 14.10 1.09 -9.12
C SER A 183 14.14 1.49 -7.65
N MET A 184 14.95 0.76 -6.85
CA MET A 184 15.10 0.98 -5.41
C MET A 184 15.70 2.35 -5.03
N ASP A 185 16.34 3.03 -5.95
CA ASP A 185 16.89 4.38 -5.79
C ASP A 185 15.91 5.50 -6.21
N GLY A 186 14.67 5.12 -6.56
CA GLY A 186 13.59 6.05 -6.87
C GLY A 186 13.53 6.52 -8.33
N GLN A 187 14.29 5.90 -9.24
CA GLN A 187 14.27 6.25 -10.66
C GLN A 187 13.16 5.49 -11.39
N VAL A 188 12.25 6.20 -12.05
CA VAL A 188 11.27 5.60 -12.96
C VAL A 188 12.01 5.03 -14.16
N LYS A 189 11.85 3.73 -14.41
CA LYS A 189 12.47 3.01 -15.53
C LYS A 189 11.62 3.11 -16.80
N TRP A 190 10.33 2.90 -16.65
CA TRP A 190 9.35 3.01 -17.73
C TRP A 190 7.94 3.18 -17.19
N SER A 191 7.04 3.63 -18.05
CA SER A 191 5.61 3.71 -17.85
C SER A 191 4.91 3.29 -19.15
N THR A 192 3.76 2.61 -19.06
CA THR A 192 2.93 2.31 -20.23
C THR A 192 2.16 3.53 -20.73
N GLY A 193 1.98 4.56 -19.88
CA GLY A 193 1.16 5.71 -20.23
C GLY A 193 -0.30 5.31 -20.50
N GLU A 194 -0.81 5.72 -21.65
CA GLU A 194 -2.19 5.46 -22.07
C GLU A 194 -2.36 4.18 -22.90
N ASP A 195 -1.29 3.56 -23.34
CA ASP A 195 -1.34 2.35 -24.18
C ASP A 195 -0.33 1.27 -23.75
N PRO A 196 -0.81 0.20 -23.08
CA PRO A 196 -2.17 0.03 -22.55
C PRO A 196 -2.44 0.91 -21.34
N LEU A 197 -3.68 1.36 -21.23
CA LEU A 197 -4.14 2.13 -20.09
C LEU A 197 -4.29 1.21 -18.87
N PHE A 198 -3.60 1.57 -17.77
CA PHE A 198 -3.83 1.01 -16.44
C PHE A 198 -4.30 2.13 -15.51
N ASN A 199 -5.41 1.91 -14.81
CA ASN A 199 -6.04 2.94 -13.98
C ASN A 199 -6.61 2.37 -12.68
N LYS A 200 -5.83 2.38 -11.61
CA LYS A 200 -6.23 2.00 -10.25
C LYS A 200 -6.63 0.53 -10.06
N GLY A 201 -6.34 -0.34 -11.02
CA GLY A 201 -6.60 -1.78 -10.87
C GLY A 201 -5.68 -2.44 -9.85
N GLY A 202 -6.06 -3.66 -9.44
CA GLY A 202 -5.26 -4.49 -8.56
C GLY A 202 -4.18 -5.26 -9.31
N SER A 203 -3.06 -5.51 -8.65
CA SER A 203 -2.00 -6.39 -9.14
C SER A 203 -1.54 -7.32 -8.03
N ILE A 204 -1.16 -8.56 -8.39
CA ILE A 204 -0.50 -9.52 -7.50
C ILE A 204 0.68 -10.16 -8.20
N LEU A 205 1.67 -10.62 -7.43
CA LEU A 205 2.82 -11.38 -7.93
C LEU A 205 2.58 -12.87 -7.69
N ILE A 206 2.65 -13.68 -8.76
CA ILE A 206 2.43 -15.12 -8.72
C ILE A 206 3.53 -15.79 -9.53
N ASP A 207 4.31 -16.67 -8.91
CA ASP A 207 5.38 -17.44 -9.58
C ASP A 207 6.33 -16.57 -10.42
N GLY A 208 6.62 -15.35 -9.93
CA GLY A 208 7.49 -14.40 -10.60
C GLY A 208 6.86 -13.60 -11.73
N LEU A 209 5.55 -13.74 -11.95
CA LEU A 209 4.77 -12.97 -12.92
C LEU A 209 3.79 -12.03 -12.22
N LEU A 210 3.53 -10.88 -12.83
CA LEU A 210 2.47 -9.98 -12.39
C LEU A 210 1.15 -10.37 -13.07
N VAL A 211 0.13 -10.57 -12.26
CA VAL A 211 -1.26 -10.65 -12.71
C VAL A 211 -1.93 -9.34 -12.35
N SER A 212 -2.41 -8.59 -13.33
CA SER A 212 -2.87 -7.22 -13.15
C SER A 212 -4.18 -6.97 -13.88
N VAL A 213 -5.17 -6.45 -13.17
CA VAL A 213 -6.37 -5.86 -13.79
C VAL A 213 -6.09 -4.40 -14.09
N ASP A 214 -6.46 -3.93 -15.28
CA ASP A 214 -6.17 -2.56 -15.74
C ASP A 214 -6.98 -1.45 -15.04
N GLY A 215 -7.88 -1.82 -14.13
CA GLY A 215 -8.83 -0.89 -13.51
C GLY A 215 -10.13 -0.73 -14.30
N ASN A 216 -10.21 -1.36 -15.46
CA ASN A 216 -11.40 -1.45 -16.33
C ASN A 216 -11.83 -2.91 -16.49
N LYS A 217 -11.52 -3.53 -17.63
CA LYS A 217 -12.07 -4.84 -17.97
C LYS A 217 -11.02 -5.90 -18.26
N MET A 218 -9.79 -5.46 -18.54
CA MET A 218 -8.71 -6.32 -18.98
C MET A 218 -7.94 -6.90 -17.80
N LEU A 219 -7.64 -8.20 -17.90
CA LEU A 219 -6.64 -8.88 -17.08
C LEU A 219 -5.39 -9.11 -17.92
N TYR A 220 -4.24 -8.80 -17.36
CA TYR A 220 -2.93 -9.01 -17.96
C TYR A 220 -2.10 -9.99 -17.15
N LEU A 221 -1.36 -10.85 -17.87
CA LEU A 221 -0.22 -11.59 -17.34
C LEU A 221 1.05 -10.93 -17.88
N ILE A 222 1.93 -10.48 -16.99
CA ILE A 222 3.08 -9.64 -17.34
C ILE A 222 4.36 -10.24 -16.75
N GLU A 223 5.40 -10.35 -17.55
CA GLU A 223 6.76 -10.58 -17.05
C GLU A 223 7.30 -9.26 -16.47
N PRO A 224 7.60 -9.19 -15.15
CA PRO A 224 8.16 -7.98 -14.56
C PRO A 224 9.62 -7.82 -14.99
N ASP A 225 9.88 -6.82 -15.84
CA ASP A 225 11.18 -6.50 -16.39
C ASP A 225 11.45 -5.01 -16.29
N PRO A 226 12.62 -4.58 -15.74
CA PRO A 226 12.95 -3.17 -15.63
C PRO A 226 13.33 -2.52 -16.98
N SER A 227 13.51 -3.30 -18.05
CA SER A 227 13.83 -2.78 -19.38
C SER A 227 12.59 -2.32 -20.15
N GLY A 228 11.37 -2.72 -19.74
CA GLY A 228 10.15 -2.33 -20.43
C GLY A 228 8.93 -3.18 -20.05
N PHE A 229 7.78 -2.78 -20.56
CA PHE A 229 6.52 -3.52 -20.40
C PHE A 229 6.52 -4.77 -21.28
N LYS A 230 6.35 -5.95 -20.66
CA LYS A 230 6.35 -7.25 -21.34
C LYS A 230 5.09 -8.06 -21.03
N PRO A 231 3.97 -7.80 -21.71
CA PRO A 231 2.76 -8.60 -21.56
C PRO A 231 2.96 -9.98 -22.21
N LEU A 232 2.66 -11.03 -21.47
CA LEU A 232 2.67 -12.42 -21.96
C LEU A 232 1.30 -12.83 -22.48
N ALA A 233 0.23 -12.34 -21.86
CA ALA A 233 -1.15 -12.58 -22.27
C ALA A 233 -2.06 -11.48 -21.72
N SER A 234 -3.21 -11.30 -22.38
CA SER A 234 -4.29 -10.44 -21.88
C SER A 234 -5.65 -10.99 -22.30
N ALA A 235 -6.68 -10.70 -21.52
CA ALA A 235 -8.05 -11.08 -21.81
C ALA A 235 -9.04 -10.05 -21.26
N GLU A 236 -10.09 -9.75 -22.00
CA GLU A 236 -11.24 -8.99 -21.50
C GLU A 236 -12.12 -9.95 -20.70
N LEU A 237 -12.11 -9.80 -19.38
CA LEU A 237 -12.81 -10.72 -18.48
C LEU A 237 -13.95 -10.07 -17.69
N LEU A 238 -14.01 -8.75 -17.65
CA LEU A 238 -14.98 -8.00 -16.88
C LEU A 238 -15.86 -7.16 -17.82
N GLU A 239 -17.04 -6.78 -17.34
CA GLU A 239 -18.03 -6.08 -18.17
C GLU A 239 -18.12 -4.59 -17.82
N GLN A 240 -17.79 -4.23 -16.55
CA GLN A 240 -17.87 -2.85 -16.07
C GLN A 240 -16.49 -2.28 -15.80
N GLY A 241 -16.33 -0.97 -15.99
CA GLY A 241 -15.15 -0.21 -15.57
C GLY A 241 -15.11 0.06 -14.07
N GLU A 242 -14.18 0.90 -13.64
CA GLU A 242 -13.93 1.25 -12.22
C GLU A 242 -13.68 0.03 -11.34
N ASN A 243 -12.82 -0.84 -11.80
CA ASN A 243 -12.47 -2.09 -11.15
C ASN A 243 -11.21 -1.89 -10.27
N TRP A 244 -11.40 -1.42 -9.06
CA TRP A 244 -10.34 -1.12 -8.10
C TRP A 244 -10.21 -2.18 -7.00
N ALA A 245 -10.99 -3.24 -7.09
CA ALA A 245 -10.95 -4.31 -6.12
C ALA A 245 -9.61 -5.05 -6.19
N PRO A 246 -9.02 -5.44 -5.04
CA PRO A 246 -7.87 -6.32 -5.01
C PRO A 246 -8.17 -7.65 -5.71
N ILE A 247 -7.17 -8.21 -6.36
CA ILE A 247 -7.18 -9.57 -6.88
C ILE A 247 -6.86 -10.53 -5.72
N ALA A 248 -7.52 -11.67 -5.68
CA ALA A 248 -7.20 -12.74 -4.73
C ALA A 248 -6.92 -14.06 -5.45
N LEU A 249 -5.91 -14.80 -4.98
CA LEU A 249 -5.58 -16.13 -5.47
C LEU A 249 -5.51 -17.11 -4.30
N SER A 250 -6.18 -18.24 -4.43
CA SER A 250 -6.07 -19.37 -3.51
C SER A 250 -6.35 -20.67 -4.25
N ASP A 251 -5.53 -21.70 -3.99
CA ASP A 251 -5.68 -23.05 -4.53
C ASP A 251 -5.91 -23.09 -6.05
N GLY A 252 -5.12 -22.30 -6.81
CA GLY A 252 -5.22 -22.22 -8.25
C GLY A 252 -6.50 -21.55 -8.77
N LYS A 253 -7.23 -20.84 -7.90
CA LYS A 253 -8.44 -20.08 -8.22
C LYS A 253 -8.17 -18.59 -8.06
N LEU A 254 -8.29 -17.86 -9.15
CA LEU A 254 -8.16 -16.41 -9.19
C LEU A 254 -9.55 -15.78 -9.08
N LEU A 255 -9.71 -14.90 -8.11
CA LEU A 255 -10.93 -14.12 -7.90
C LEU A 255 -10.71 -12.69 -8.39
N ILE A 256 -11.54 -12.26 -9.33
CA ILE A 256 -11.60 -10.89 -9.82
C ILE A 256 -13.05 -10.40 -9.84
N ARG A 257 -13.24 -9.10 -9.68
CA ARG A 257 -14.59 -8.55 -9.70
C ARG A 257 -14.64 -7.17 -10.33
N ASP A 258 -15.80 -6.85 -10.88
CA ASP A 258 -16.21 -5.47 -11.19
C ASP A 258 -17.35 -5.01 -10.27
N GLN A 259 -18.10 -3.98 -10.67
CA GLN A 259 -19.19 -3.40 -9.88
C GLN A 259 -20.44 -4.31 -9.79
N LYS A 260 -20.57 -5.34 -10.63
CA LYS A 260 -21.79 -6.16 -10.73
C LYS A 260 -21.53 -7.66 -10.62
N GLN A 261 -20.32 -8.13 -10.86
CA GLN A 261 -20.01 -9.55 -10.89
C GLN A 261 -18.70 -9.88 -10.19
N LEU A 262 -18.63 -11.08 -9.63
CA LEU A 262 -17.44 -11.74 -9.14
C LEU A 262 -17.17 -12.95 -10.03
N LYS A 263 -15.97 -13.05 -10.57
CA LYS A 263 -15.51 -14.20 -11.36
C LYS A 263 -14.47 -15.00 -10.60
N CYS A 264 -14.61 -16.31 -10.63
CA CYS A 264 -13.64 -17.27 -10.14
C CYS A 264 -13.04 -17.99 -11.35
N LEU A 265 -11.77 -17.79 -11.63
CA LEU A 265 -11.06 -18.39 -12.74
C LEU A 265 -10.13 -19.48 -12.21
N LYS A 266 -10.13 -20.65 -12.86
CA LYS A 266 -9.14 -21.70 -12.60
C LYS A 266 -7.86 -21.34 -13.39
N VAL A 267 -6.73 -21.12 -12.68
CA VAL A 267 -5.44 -20.70 -13.27
C VAL A 267 -4.33 -21.72 -13.07
N ALA A 268 -4.63 -22.85 -12.42
CA ALA A 268 -3.76 -24.02 -12.36
C ALA A 268 -4.47 -25.26 -12.90
N GLN A 269 -3.72 -26.17 -13.49
CA GLN A 269 -4.22 -27.48 -13.96
C GLN A 269 -4.41 -28.44 -12.81
#